data_fdc4074ba4b67558a409bde60fa45fae
#
_entry.id   fdc4074ba4b67558a409bde60fa45fae
#
_cell.length_a   1.000
_cell.length_b   1.000
_cell.length_c   1.000
_cell.angle_alpha   90.00
_cell.angle_beta   90.00
_cell.angle_gamma   90.00
#
_symmetry.space_group_name_H-M   'P 1'
#
loop_
_entity.id
_entity.type
_entity.pdbx_description
1 polymer ?
#
loop_
_entity_poly.entity_id
_entity_poly.type
_entity_poly.pdbx_seq_one_letter_code
_entity_poly.pdbx_strand_id
1 'polypeptide(L)' 'MPFVNVKLIEGVFTPDQKQQIIRDLTEAMVAIEGENLRPVTWVVVEEVHSGHWGVAGNPLSTADVKALAAGAPVG' A
#
# COMPACT_ATOMS: atom_id res chain seq x y z
N MET A 1 14.80 3.42 -14.41
CA MET A 1 13.36 3.65 -14.20
C MET A 1 12.87 2.73 -13.10
N PRO A 2 12.73 3.21 -11.81
CA PRO A 2 12.14 2.37 -10.76
C PRO A 2 10.62 2.33 -10.88
N PHE A 3 10.06 1.18 -10.53
CA PHE A 3 8.62 0.97 -10.45
C PHE A 3 8.29 0.34 -9.09
N VAL A 4 7.48 1.03 -8.30
CA VAL A 4 7.03 0.53 -7.00
C VAL A 4 5.54 0.21 -7.10
N ASN A 5 5.16 -1.01 -6.80
CA ASN A 5 3.76 -1.42 -6.74
C ASN A 5 3.37 -1.69 -5.29
N VAL A 6 2.35 -0.98 -4.82
CA VAL A 6 1.82 -1.15 -3.47
C VAL A 6 0.44 -1.76 -3.58
N LYS A 7 0.26 -2.93 -2.99
CA LYS A 7 -1.05 -3.57 -2.92
C LYS A 7 -1.62 -3.38 -1.54
N LEU A 8 -2.84 -2.89 -1.48
CA LEU A 8 -3.58 -2.66 -0.24
C LEU A 8 -4.89 -3.41 -0.32
N ILE A 9 -5.43 -3.84 0.81
CA ILE A 9 -6.79 -4.36 0.82
C ILE A 9 -7.76 -3.17 0.71
N GLU A 10 -8.81 -3.32 -0.09
CA GLU A 10 -9.77 -2.24 -0.31
C GLU A 10 -10.46 -1.81 0.99
N GLY A 11 -10.84 -0.54 1.05
CA GLY A 11 -11.67 0.00 2.13
C GLY A 11 -10.96 0.32 3.43
N VAL A 12 -9.62 0.14 3.52
CA VAL A 12 -8.86 0.45 4.74
C VAL A 12 -8.26 1.85 4.70
N PHE A 13 -7.73 2.24 3.55
CA PHE A 13 -7.07 3.53 3.38
C PHE A 13 -7.97 4.52 2.65
N THR A 14 -7.94 5.78 3.10
CA THR A 14 -8.65 6.87 2.42
C THR A 14 -7.94 7.25 1.12
N PRO A 15 -8.63 7.94 0.18
CA PRO A 15 -7.95 8.48 -1.01
C PRO A 15 -6.75 9.36 -0.67
N ASP A 16 -6.85 10.20 0.37
CA ASP A 16 -5.74 11.06 0.80
C ASP A 16 -4.55 10.25 1.30
N GLN A 17 -4.80 9.17 2.04
CA GLN A 17 -3.74 8.27 2.51
C GLN A 17 -3.05 7.57 1.35
N LYS A 18 -3.78 7.16 0.33
CA LYS A 18 -3.18 6.54 -0.87
C LYS A 18 -2.28 7.53 -1.60
N GLN A 19 -2.69 8.79 -1.71
CA GLN A 19 -1.86 9.82 -2.31
C GLN A 19 -0.61 10.08 -1.47
N GLN A 20 -0.74 10.05 -0.14
CA GLN A 20 0.40 10.16 0.77
C GLN A 20 1.41 9.03 0.56
N ILE A 21 0.93 7.79 0.42
CA ILE A 21 1.79 6.64 0.16
C ILE A 21 2.58 6.87 -1.13
N ILE A 22 1.92 7.35 -2.19
CA ILE A 22 2.57 7.64 -3.47
C ILE A 22 3.67 8.69 -3.28
N ARG A 23 3.37 9.79 -2.58
CA ARG A 23 4.36 10.85 -2.34
C ARG A 23 5.53 10.35 -1.51
N ASP A 24 5.25 9.68 -0.41
CA ASP A 24 6.30 9.26 0.53
C ASP A 24 7.23 8.21 -0.07
N LEU A 25 6.69 7.26 -0.83
CA LEU A 25 7.50 6.26 -1.51
C LEU A 25 8.32 6.86 -2.65
N THR A 26 7.76 7.83 -3.36
CA THR A 26 8.51 8.58 -4.38
C THR A 26 9.70 9.28 -3.73
N GLU A 27 9.50 9.97 -2.62
CA GLU A 27 10.59 10.67 -1.91
C GLU A 27 11.65 9.69 -1.41
N ALA A 28 11.25 8.54 -0.89
CA ALA A 28 12.19 7.52 -0.44
C ALA A 28 13.06 7.01 -1.58
N MET A 29 12.48 6.78 -2.74
CA MET A 29 13.23 6.35 -3.92
C MET A 29 14.17 7.43 -4.41
N VAL A 30 13.69 8.67 -4.51
CA VAL A 30 14.50 9.80 -4.98
C VAL A 30 15.69 10.06 -4.05
N ALA A 31 15.54 9.87 -2.75
CA ALA A 31 16.63 10.01 -1.80
C ALA A 31 17.78 9.04 -2.08
N ILE A 32 17.50 7.90 -2.67
CA ILE A 32 18.48 6.87 -3.00
C ILE A 32 19.01 7.05 -4.43
N GLU A 33 18.11 7.25 -5.39
CA GLU A 33 18.43 7.25 -6.82
C GLU A 33 18.90 8.61 -7.35
N GLY A 34 18.54 9.68 -6.68
CA GLY A 34 18.85 11.05 -7.07
C GLY A 34 17.69 11.76 -7.76
N GLU A 35 17.74 13.10 -7.70
CA GLU A 35 16.67 13.97 -8.17
C GLU A 35 16.41 13.86 -9.68
N ASN A 36 17.45 13.52 -10.45
CA ASN A 36 17.32 13.42 -11.90
C ASN A 36 16.37 12.29 -12.34
N LEU A 37 16.16 11.28 -11.49
CA LEU A 37 15.25 10.16 -11.79
C LEU A 37 13.82 10.39 -11.30
N ARG A 38 13.55 11.49 -10.59
CA ARG A 38 12.19 11.81 -10.11
C ARG A 38 11.13 11.72 -11.23
N PRO A 39 11.35 12.30 -12.43
CA PRO A 39 10.32 12.28 -13.48
C PRO A 39 9.97 10.90 -14.01
N VAL A 40 10.81 9.90 -13.75
CA VAL A 40 10.61 8.53 -14.23
C VAL A 40 10.46 7.53 -13.08
N THR A 41 10.22 8.03 -11.88
CA THR A 41 9.94 7.20 -10.70
C THR A 41 8.43 6.96 -10.61
N TRP A 42 8.04 5.69 -10.72
CA TRP A 42 6.63 5.32 -10.76
C TRP A 42 6.25 4.61 -9.46
N VAL A 43 5.15 5.06 -8.88
CA VAL A 43 4.53 4.39 -7.73
C VAL A 43 3.06 4.17 -8.07
N VAL A 44 2.62 2.92 -8.00
CA VAL A 44 1.24 2.53 -8.28
C VAL A 44 0.64 1.91 -7.02
N VAL A 45 -0.54 2.37 -6.64
CA VAL A 45 -1.32 1.78 -5.56
C VAL A 45 -2.48 1.00 -6.18
N GLU A 46 -2.55 -0.28 -5.86
CA GLU A 46 -3.64 -1.15 -6.30
C GLU A 46 -4.38 -1.70 -5.09
N GLU A 47 -5.71 -1.70 -5.17
CA GLU A 47 -6.52 -2.28 -4.12
C GLU A 47 -6.92 -3.70 -4.47
N VAL A 48 -6.76 -4.60 -3.49
CA VAL A 48 -7.17 -5.99 -3.57
C VAL A 48 -8.55 -6.11 -2.94
N HIS A 49 -9.46 -6.79 -3.61
CA HIS A 49 -10.82 -6.99 -3.13
C HIS A 49 -10.85 -7.74 -1.79
N SER A 50 -11.76 -7.31 -0.90
CA SER A 50 -11.97 -7.98 0.39
C SER A 50 -12.19 -9.48 0.20
N GLY A 51 -11.48 -10.29 0.97
CA GLY A 51 -11.52 -11.75 0.84
C GLY A 51 -10.57 -12.32 -0.21
N HIS A 52 -9.89 -11.47 -1.00
CA HIS A 52 -8.92 -11.93 -2.00
C HIS A 52 -7.47 -11.80 -1.51
N TRP A 53 -7.26 -11.44 -0.27
CA TRP A 53 -5.95 -11.36 0.36
C TRP A 53 -5.78 -12.57 1.27
N GLY A 54 -4.78 -13.38 0.99
CA GLY A 54 -4.55 -14.62 1.76
C GLY A 54 -3.30 -14.51 2.64
N VAL A 55 -3.42 -14.96 3.89
CA VAL A 55 -2.29 -15.15 4.81
C VAL A 55 -2.32 -16.58 5.30
N ALA A 56 -1.27 -17.32 5.01
CA ALA A 56 -1.17 -18.75 5.37
C ALA A 56 -2.38 -19.58 4.89
N GLY A 57 -2.91 -19.22 3.71
CA GLY A 57 -4.07 -19.89 3.13
C GLY A 57 -5.42 -19.39 3.66
N ASN A 58 -5.42 -18.44 4.59
CA ASN A 58 -6.65 -17.89 5.16
C ASN A 58 -6.97 -16.54 4.49
N PRO A 59 -8.14 -16.41 3.85
CA PRO A 59 -8.53 -15.14 3.26
C PRO A 59 -8.83 -14.11 4.35
N LEU A 60 -8.34 -12.89 4.15
CA LEU A 60 -8.64 -11.77 5.02
C LEU A 60 -9.65 -10.84 4.35
N SER A 61 -10.61 -10.36 5.14
CA SER A 61 -11.56 -9.35 4.72
C SER A 61 -11.08 -7.95 5.11
N THR A 62 -11.71 -6.93 4.52
CA THR A 62 -11.49 -5.54 4.94
C THR A 62 -11.78 -5.37 6.43
N ALA A 63 -12.83 -6.02 6.93
CA ALA A 63 -13.19 -5.95 8.35
C ALA A 63 -12.08 -6.53 9.25
N ASP A 64 -11.43 -7.61 8.83
CA ASP A 64 -10.31 -8.20 9.57
C ASP A 64 -9.15 -7.21 9.67
N VAL A 65 -8.80 -6.55 8.58
CA VAL A 65 -7.69 -5.59 8.55
C VAL A 65 -8.02 -4.35 9.37
N LYS A 66 -9.27 -3.86 9.30
CA LYS A 66 -9.70 -2.73 10.14
C LYS A 66 -9.63 -3.07 11.62
N ALA A 67 -9.98 -4.29 12.00
CA ALA A 67 -9.86 -4.75 13.37
C ALA A 67 -8.39 -4.77 13.84
N LEU A 68 -7.48 -5.23 12.99
CA LEU A 68 -6.04 -5.19 13.27
C LEU A 68 -5.54 -3.76 13.44
N ALA A 69 -5.95 -2.84 12.57
CA ALA A 69 -5.57 -1.44 12.65
C ALA A 69 -6.08 -0.78 13.93
N ALA A 70 -7.20 -1.25 14.47
CA ALA A 70 -7.75 -0.79 15.74
C ALA A 70 -7.09 -1.46 16.98
N GLY A 71 -6.12 -2.34 16.76
CA GLY A 71 -5.38 -2.99 17.84
C GLY A 71 -5.89 -4.37 18.24
N ALA A 72 -6.85 -4.95 17.51
CA ALA A 72 -7.32 -6.30 17.79
C ALA A 72 -6.25 -7.33 17.41
N PRO A 73 -6.07 -8.40 18.19
CA PRO A 73 -5.11 -9.45 17.84
C PRO A 73 -5.57 -10.22 16.61
N VAL A 74 -4.59 -10.69 15.82
CA VAL A 74 -4.82 -11.66 14.75
C VAL A 74 -5.01 -13.02 15.41
N GLY A 75 -6.19 -13.59 15.21
CA GLY A 75 -6.32 -14.88 15.85
C GLY A 75 -7.42 -15.70 15.35
#